data_af1561c4302f6f3367458d1ca45c312e
#
_entry.id   af1561c4302f6f3367458d1ca45c312e
#
_cell.length_a   1.000
_cell.length_b   1.000
_cell.length_c   1.000
_cell.angle_alpha   90.00
_cell.angle_beta   90.00
_cell.angle_gamma   90.00
#
_symmetry.space_group_name_H-M   'P 1'
#
loop_
_entity.id
_entity.type
_entity.pdbx_description
1 polymer ?
#
loop_
_entity_poly.entity_id
_entity_poly.type
_entity_poly.pdbx_seq_one_letter_code
_entity_poly.pdbx_strand_id
1 'polypeptide(L)'
;TNNFMSGISVLPKTDDPDFTFTQMENWKAPKAITYRVTYKNGFGMNVIEFDYTTMFQYAGTYDGKGAYLTGVTVKASNVSVSWGFSFDANTKLMNIANRGSSSNPLAGATLQIDYTASSVLRTISTSEAFHLTGKGNISKF
;
A
#
# COMPACT_ATOMS: atom_id res chain seq x y z
N THR A 1 13.68 6.08 -10.30
CA THR A 1 12.38 6.73 -10.18
C THR A 1 11.51 5.95 -9.21
N ASN A 2 10.85 6.64 -8.32
CA ASN A 2 9.99 6.04 -7.29
C ASN A 2 8.59 6.60 -7.41
N ASN A 3 7.60 5.72 -7.61
CA ASN A 3 6.21 6.09 -7.73
C ASN A 3 5.40 5.37 -6.63
N PHE A 4 5.47 5.92 -5.41
CA PHE A 4 4.68 5.43 -4.30
C PHE A 4 3.33 6.14 -4.26
N MET A 5 2.25 5.37 -4.09
CA MET A 5 0.92 5.93 -4.03
C MET A 5 0.63 6.59 -2.70
N SER A 6 -0.26 7.57 -2.72
CA SER A 6 -0.68 8.33 -1.56
C SER A 6 -2.17 8.65 -1.65
N GLY A 7 -2.90 8.39 -0.57
CA GLY A 7 -4.29 8.81 -0.43
C GLY A 7 -5.31 8.04 -1.27
N ILE A 8 -5.01 6.84 -1.72
CA ILE A 8 -5.95 6.01 -2.47
C ILE A 8 -7.02 5.46 -1.52
N SER A 9 -8.26 5.42 -1.99
CA SER A 9 -9.41 5.04 -1.18
C SER A 9 -10.29 4.00 -1.86
N VAL A 10 -10.97 3.18 -1.04
CA VAL A 10 -12.05 2.31 -1.47
C VAL A 10 -13.31 2.77 -0.72
N LEU A 11 -14.16 3.48 -1.41
CA LEU A 11 -15.31 4.20 -0.83
C LEU A 11 -16.59 3.93 -1.64
N PRO A 12 -17.76 4.21 -1.06
CA PRO A 12 -18.98 4.32 -1.85
C PRO A 12 -18.81 5.36 -2.97
N LYS A 13 -19.53 5.16 -4.08
CA LYS A 13 -19.47 6.12 -5.20
C LYS A 13 -20.04 7.46 -4.76
N THR A 14 -19.26 8.54 -4.96
CA THR A 14 -19.67 9.89 -4.58
C THR A 14 -18.92 10.94 -5.39
N ASP A 15 -19.51 12.13 -5.52
CA ASP A 15 -18.89 13.32 -6.11
C ASP A 15 -18.42 14.31 -5.04
N ASP A 16 -18.68 14.05 -3.76
CA ASP A 16 -18.27 14.90 -2.64
C ASP A 16 -16.81 14.62 -2.27
N PRO A 17 -15.89 15.60 -2.42
CA PRO A 17 -14.49 15.40 -2.04
C PRO A 17 -14.29 15.20 -0.54
N ASP A 18 -15.23 15.64 0.31
CA ASP A 18 -15.16 15.50 1.76
C ASP A 18 -16.04 14.38 2.30
N PHE A 19 -16.41 13.42 1.45
CA PHE A 19 -17.36 12.35 1.75
C PHE A 19 -16.98 11.57 3.01
N THR A 20 -15.71 11.27 3.19
CA THR A 20 -15.24 10.51 4.35
C THR A 20 -15.47 11.22 5.67
N PHE A 21 -15.52 12.54 5.67
CA PHE A 21 -15.82 13.34 6.85
C PHE A 21 -17.31 13.67 6.97
N THR A 22 -17.96 14.06 5.86
CA THR A 22 -19.32 14.58 5.90
C THR A 22 -20.41 13.51 5.94
N GLN A 23 -20.16 12.35 5.32
CA GLN A 23 -21.20 11.33 5.13
C GLN A 23 -20.83 9.93 5.62
N MET A 24 -19.61 9.72 6.06
CA MET A 24 -19.15 8.43 6.62
C MET A 24 -18.79 8.58 8.10
N GLU A 25 -18.85 7.48 8.81
CA GLU A 25 -18.68 7.46 10.27
C GLU A 25 -17.77 6.31 10.70
N ASN A 26 -17.34 6.40 11.97
CA ASN A 26 -16.69 5.31 12.70
C ASN A 26 -15.32 4.90 12.15
N TRP A 27 -14.65 5.76 11.42
CA TRP A 27 -13.27 5.51 11.00
C TRP A 27 -12.37 5.24 12.19
N LYS A 28 -11.59 4.16 12.13
CA LYS A 28 -10.55 3.89 13.11
C LYS A 28 -9.29 4.70 12.78
N ALA A 29 -8.45 4.89 13.78
CA ALA A 29 -7.14 5.52 13.56
C ALA A 29 -6.33 4.74 12.51
N PRO A 30 -5.45 5.41 11.76
CA PRO A 30 -4.67 4.74 10.73
C PRO A 30 -3.84 3.59 11.30
N LYS A 31 -3.82 2.49 10.57
CA LYS A 31 -2.94 1.35 10.84
C LYS A 31 -1.73 1.46 9.93
N ALA A 32 -0.54 1.27 10.49
CA ALA A 32 0.72 1.35 9.75
C ALA A 32 1.56 0.12 10.01
N ILE A 33 2.23 -0.36 8.97
CA ILE A 33 3.19 -1.45 9.09
C ILE A 33 4.42 -1.11 8.25
N THR A 34 5.61 -1.37 8.79
CA THR A 34 6.88 -1.07 8.13
C THR A 34 7.63 -2.35 7.82
N TYR A 35 8.14 -2.42 6.61
CA TYR A 35 8.99 -3.52 6.15
C TYR A 35 10.33 -2.98 5.68
N ARG A 36 11.39 -3.76 5.88
CA ARG A 36 12.71 -3.43 5.37
C ARG A 36 13.06 -4.32 4.19
N VAL A 37 13.54 -3.71 3.12
CA VAL A 37 13.99 -4.40 1.93
C VAL A 37 15.50 -4.22 1.80
N THR A 38 16.20 -5.32 1.54
CA THR A 38 17.65 -5.34 1.35
C THR A 38 17.98 -6.16 0.12
N TYR A 39 18.77 -5.59 -0.79
CA TYR A 39 19.35 -6.30 -1.92
C TYR A 39 20.85 -6.45 -1.71
N LYS A 40 21.37 -7.66 -1.89
CA LYS A 40 22.79 -7.98 -1.74
C LYS A 40 23.43 -8.31 -3.08
N ASN A 41 24.69 -7.93 -3.25
CA ASN A 41 25.49 -8.38 -4.40
C ASN A 41 25.99 -9.80 -4.19
N GLY A 42 26.75 -10.34 -5.17
CA GLY A 42 27.32 -11.69 -5.10
C GLY A 42 28.38 -11.89 -4.00
N PHE A 43 28.86 -10.81 -3.37
CA PHE A 43 29.81 -10.86 -2.26
C PHE A 43 29.14 -10.71 -0.90
N GLY A 44 27.80 -10.72 -0.84
CA GLY A 44 27.06 -10.59 0.40
C GLY A 44 26.96 -9.17 0.95
N MET A 45 27.38 -8.15 0.20
CA MET A 45 27.29 -6.75 0.60
C MET A 45 25.93 -6.17 0.24
N ASN A 46 25.36 -5.39 1.17
CA ASN A 46 24.10 -4.68 0.90
C ASN A 46 24.34 -3.55 -0.11
N VAL A 47 23.67 -3.60 -1.24
CA VAL A 47 23.81 -2.58 -2.29
C VAL A 47 22.61 -1.66 -2.36
N ILE A 48 21.44 -2.11 -1.94
CA ILE A 48 20.24 -1.29 -1.81
C ILE A 48 19.53 -1.70 -0.53
N GLU A 49 19.18 -0.72 0.29
CA GLU A 49 18.38 -0.88 1.50
C GLU A 49 17.34 0.23 1.57
N PHE A 50 16.13 -0.09 1.94
CA PHE A 50 15.11 0.92 2.26
C PHE A 50 14.03 0.31 3.13
N ASP A 51 13.34 1.19 3.86
CA ASP A 51 12.12 0.84 4.55
C ASP A 51 10.93 1.37 3.77
N TYR A 52 9.84 0.63 3.75
CA TYR A 52 8.58 1.17 3.28
C TYR A 52 7.50 0.94 4.34
N THR A 53 6.66 1.95 4.49
CA THR A 53 5.55 1.92 5.44
C THR A 53 4.24 2.01 4.68
N THR A 54 3.39 1.01 4.89
CA THR A 54 2.03 1.00 4.38
C THR A 54 1.10 1.49 5.49
N MET A 55 0.29 2.51 5.19
CA MET A 55 -0.69 3.07 6.11
C MET A 55 -2.06 3.10 5.47
N PHE A 56 -3.09 2.87 6.26
CA PHE A 56 -4.47 3.01 5.79
C PHE A 56 -5.43 3.21 6.96
N GLN A 57 -6.52 3.91 6.70
CA GLN A 57 -7.65 4.01 7.62
C GLN A 57 -8.72 3.00 7.21
N TYR A 58 -9.42 2.47 8.19
CA TYR A 58 -10.36 1.37 7.99
C TYR A 58 -11.60 1.52 8.87
N ALA A 59 -12.54 0.60 8.71
CA ALA A 59 -13.79 0.51 9.47
C ALA A 59 -14.77 1.65 9.23
N GLY A 60 -14.56 2.48 8.20
CA GLY A 60 -15.55 3.51 7.86
C GLY A 60 -16.88 2.90 7.46
N THR A 61 -17.98 3.47 7.96
CA THR A 61 -19.33 3.06 7.64
C THR A 61 -20.07 4.13 6.84
N TYR A 62 -21.00 3.69 6.02
CA TYR A 62 -21.90 4.56 5.30
C TYR A 62 -23.33 4.11 5.59
N ASP A 63 -24.18 5.01 6.07
CA ASP A 63 -25.53 4.70 6.54
C ASP A 63 -25.54 3.56 7.58
N GLY A 64 -24.55 3.55 8.45
CA GLY A 64 -24.39 2.54 9.49
C GLY A 64 -23.97 1.17 8.99
N LYS A 65 -23.55 1.05 7.74
CA LYS A 65 -23.21 -0.23 7.11
C LYS A 65 -21.83 -0.21 6.49
N GLY A 66 -21.27 -1.41 6.36
CA GLY A 66 -20.02 -1.63 5.65
C GLY A 66 -18.78 -1.44 6.50
N ALA A 67 -17.65 -1.73 5.90
CA ALA A 67 -16.33 -1.43 6.40
C ALA A 67 -15.46 -1.04 5.19
N TYR A 68 -15.13 0.22 5.10
CA TYR A 68 -14.45 0.81 3.95
C TYR A 68 -13.01 1.15 4.26
N LEU A 69 -12.25 1.46 3.21
CA LEU A 69 -10.84 1.84 3.29
C LEU A 69 -10.65 3.24 2.74
N THR A 70 -9.80 4.03 3.38
CA THR A 70 -9.37 5.33 2.86
C THR A 70 -7.93 5.61 3.25
N GLY A 71 -7.31 6.56 2.55
CA GLY A 71 -5.96 7.02 2.88
C GLY A 71 -4.89 5.95 2.75
N VAL A 72 -5.05 5.00 1.82
CA VAL A 72 -4.04 3.98 1.56
C VAL A 72 -2.79 4.67 1.00
N THR A 73 -1.70 4.60 1.74
CA THR A 73 -0.47 5.32 1.46
C THR A 73 0.72 4.39 1.64
N VAL A 74 1.70 4.50 0.76
CA VAL A 74 3.00 3.85 0.92
C VAL A 74 4.08 4.90 0.90
N LYS A 75 4.97 4.88 1.89
CA LYS A 75 6.11 5.80 2.01
C LYS A 75 7.40 5.04 2.11
N ALA A 76 8.40 5.48 1.35
CA ALA A 76 9.77 4.98 1.48
C ALA A 76 10.54 5.86 2.46
N SER A 77 11.42 5.24 3.24
CA SER A 77 12.33 5.93 4.16
C SER A 77 13.62 5.17 4.29
N ASN A 78 14.64 5.82 4.85
CA ASN A 78 15.96 5.22 5.09
C ASN A 78 16.55 4.58 3.83
N VAL A 79 16.40 5.24 2.69
CA VAL A 79 16.85 4.73 1.39
C VAL A 79 18.36 4.87 1.28
N SER A 80 19.06 3.77 1.01
CA SER A 80 20.49 3.72 0.77
C SER A 80 20.77 2.92 -0.51
N VAL A 81 21.41 3.56 -1.48
CA VAL A 81 21.74 2.94 -2.76
C VAL A 81 23.23 3.09 -3.00
N SER A 82 23.93 1.97 -3.17
CA SER A 82 25.36 1.98 -3.43
C SER A 82 25.67 2.56 -4.79
N TRP A 83 26.85 3.16 -4.90
CA TRP A 83 27.32 3.72 -6.16
C TRP A 83 27.28 2.68 -7.29
N GLY A 84 26.81 3.10 -8.47
CA GLY A 84 26.71 2.22 -9.64
C GLY A 84 25.38 1.48 -9.74
N PHE A 85 24.49 1.61 -8.75
CA PHE A 85 23.15 1.03 -8.79
C PHE A 85 22.09 2.12 -8.91
N SER A 86 21.06 1.82 -9.65
CA SER A 86 19.83 2.61 -9.66
C SER A 86 18.69 1.78 -9.07
N PHE A 87 17.68 2.46 -8.54
CA PHE A 87 16.56 1.84 -7.88
C PHE A 87 15.26 2.52 -8.30
N ASP A 88 14.29 1.72 -8.72
CA ASP A 88 12.96 2.18 -9.07
C ASP A 88 11.92 1.36 -8.32
N ALA A 89 10.90 2.02 -7.80
CA ALA A 89 9.78 1.36 -7.14
C ALA A 89 8.45 1.98 -7.57
N ASN A 90 7.45 1.15 -7.76
CA ASN A 90 6.10 1.55 -8.11
C ASN A 90 5.11 0.83 -7.22
N THR A 91 4.02 1.51 -6.86
CA THR A 91 2.95 0.92 -6.09
C THR A 91 1.62 1.10 -6.81
N LYS A 92 0.72 0.13 -6.63
CA LYS A 92 -0.64 0.22 -7.15
C LYS A 92 -1.61 -0.53 -6.25
N LEU A 93 -2.85 -0.04 -6.24
CA LEU A 93 -3.96 -0.71 -5.58
C LEU A 93 -4.81 -1.37 -6.66
N MET A 94 -5.09 -2.65 -6.49
CA MET A 94 -5.79 -3.45 -7.51
C MET A 94 -6.72 -4.45 -6.84
N ASN A 95 -7.46 -5.20 -7.67
CA ASN A 95 -8.39 -6.23 -7.21
C ASN A 95 -9.35 -5.71 -6.13
N ILE A 96 -9.86 -4.51 -6.34
CA ILE A 96 -10.82 -3.89 -5.42
C ILE A 96 -12.14 -4.65 -5.53
N ALA A 97 -12.63 -5.15 -4.40
CA ALA A 97 -13.84 -5.95 -4.37
C ALA A 97 -14.59 -5.77 -3.06
N ASN A 98 -15.87 -6.04 -3.11
CA ASN A 98 -16.69 -6.17 -1.92
C ASN A 98 -16.60 -7.63 -1.44
N ARG A 99 -15.98 -7.83 -0.29
CA ARG A 99 -15.82 -9.15 0.31
C ARG A 99 -16.94 -9.49 1.30
N GLY A 100 -17.86 -8.58 1.50
CA GLY A 100 -19.05 -8.78 2.31
C GLY A 100 -20.28 -9.03 1.45
N SER A 101 -21.40 -8.48 1.88
CA SER A 101 -22.66 -8.54 1.15
C SER A 101 -23.05 -7.17 0.58
N SER A 102 -24.06 -7.12 -0.28
CA SER A 102 -24.57 -5.84 -0.78
C SER A 102 -25.21 -4.99 0.31
N SER A 103 -25.77 -5.61 1.35
CA SER A 103 -26.35 -4.89 2.48
C SER A 103 -25.33 -4.52 3.56
N ASN A 104 -24.17 -5.18 3.59
CA ASN A 104 -23.10 -4.88 4.54
C ASN A 104 -21.74 -5.07 3.84
N PRO A 105 -21.31 -4.13 3.01
CA PRO A 105 -20.08 -4.25 2.23
C PRO A 105 -18.84 -4.30 3.10
N LEU A 106 -17.87 -5.10 2.67
CA LEU A 106 -16.53 -5.13 3.25
C LEU A 106 -15.52 -4.85 2.15
N ALA A 107 -14.86 -3.72 2.21
CA ALA A 107 -13.84 -3.37 1.24
C ALA A 107 -12.65 -4.31 1.32
N GLY A 108 -12.18 -4.75 0.17
CA GLY A 108 -10.95 -5.53 0.04
C GLY A 108 -10.16 -5.02 -1.15
N ALA A 109 -8.85 -4.98 -1.02
CA ALA A 109 -7.97 -4.55 -2.10
C ALA A 109 -6.59 -5.20 -1.97
N THR A 110 -5.91 -5.33 -3.10
CA THR A 110 -4.53 -5.80 -3.15
C THR A 110 -3.61 -4.60 -3.41
N LEU A 111 -2.68 -4.39 -2.50
CA LEU A 111 -1.60 -3.42 -2.66
C LEU A 111 -0.39 -4.16 -3.21
N GLN A 112 0.08 -3.75 -4.38
CA GLN A 112 1.27 -4.34 -5.01
C GLN A 112 2.39 -3.31 -5.06
N ILE A 113 3.59 -3.75 -4.71
CA ILE A 113 4.80 -2.95 -4.72
C ILE A 113 5.82 -3.65 -5.61
N ASP A 114 6.25 -2.98 -6.68
CA ASP A 114 7.21 -3.49 -7.64
C ASP A 114 8.53 -2.75 -7.49
N TYR A 115 9.63 -3.48 -7.37
CA TYR A 115 10.97 -2.92 -7.24
C TYR A 115 11.85 -3.38 -8.40
N THR A 116 12.72 -2.48 -8.86
CA THR A 116 13.78 -2.82 -9.80
C THR A 116 15.08 -2.20 -9.34
N ALA A 117 16.11 -3.04 -9.20
CA ALA A 117 17.46 -2.63 -8.89
C ALA A 117 18.35 -2.94 -10.10
N SER A 118 19.10 -1.94 -10.59
CA SER A 118 19.89 -2.07 -11.82
C SER A 118 21.31 -1.57 -11.64
N SER A 119 22.26 -2.30 -12.25
CA SER A 119 23.60 -1.83 -12.51
C SER A 119 23.93 -2.06 -13.98
N VAL A 120 25.12 -1.68 -14.44
CA VAL A 120 25.54 -1.91 -15.83
C VAL A 120 25.62 -3.41 -16.18
N LEU A 121 25.75 -4.27 -15.18
CA LEU A 121 25.92 -5.72 -15.38
C LEU A 121 24.66 -6.52 -15.11
N ARG A 122 23.68 -5.97 -14.37
CA ARG A 122 22.56 -6.77 -13.88
C ARG A 122 21.34 -5.92 -13.54
N THR A 123 20.17 -6.49 -13.82
CA THR A 123 18.87 -5.94 -13.41
C THR A 123 18.12 -7.00 -12.62
N ILE A 124 17.59 -6.62 -11.46
CA ILE A 124 16.78 -7.48 -10.60
C ILE A 124 15.43 -6.80 -10.43
N SER A 125 14.35 -7.53 -10.71
CA SER A 125 12.98 -7.06 -10.48
C SER A 125 12.27 -8.00 -9.51
N THR A 126 11.55 -7.42 -8.56
CA THR A 126 10.82 -8.16 -7.53
C THR A 126 9.51 -7.45 -7.25
N SER A 127 8.48 -8.23 -6.95
CA SER A 127 7.18 -7.70 -6.53
C SER A 127 6.80 -8.25 -5.17
N GLU A 128 6.14 -7.43 -4.36
CA GLU A 128 5.49 -7.84 -3.12
C GLU A 128 4.04 -7.40 -3.16
N ALA A 129 3.16 -8.20 -2.58
CA ALA A 129 1.74 -7.91 -2.56
C ALA A 129 1.14 -8.16 -1.18
N PHE A 130 0.17 -7.33 -0.83
CA PHE A 130 -0.56 -7.39 0.43
C PHE A 130 -2.04 -7.31 0.17
N HIS A 131 -2.82 -8.02 0.96
CA HIS A 131 -4.27 -7.89 0.95
C HIS A 131 -4.70 -7.02 2.13
N LEU A 132 -5.48 -5.98 1.83
CA LEU A 132 -6.03 -5.05 2.82
C LEU A 132 -7.55 -5.22 2.89
N THR A 133 -8.11 -5.14 4.09
CA THR A 133 -9.57 -5.13 4.26
C THR A 133 -10.04 -3.97 5.11
N GLY A 134 -11.30 -3.60 4.93
CA GLY A 134 -11.95 -2.57 5.74
C GLY A 134 -12.07 -2.91 7.22
N LYS A 135 -11.78 -4.15 7.62
CA LYS A 135 -11.70 -4.54 9.04
C LYS A 135 -10.34 -4.25 9.66
N GLY A 136 -9.39 -3.76 8.89
CA GLY A 136 -8.05 -3.45 9.38
C GLY A 136 -7.05 -4.59 9.22
N ASN A 137 -7.38 -5.62 8.48
CA ASN A 137 -6.47 -6.73 8.22
C ASN A 137 -5.49 -6.36 7.10
N ILE A 138 -4.23 -6.73 7.29
CA ILE A 138 -3.20 -6.69 6.26
C ILE A 138 -2.47 -8.01 6.26
N SER A 139 -2.40 -8.64 5.09
CA SER A 139 -1.78 -9.96 4.92
C SER A 139 -0.82 -9.91 3.75
N LYS A 140 0.41 -10.34 3.95
CA LYS A 140 1.40 -10.45 2.87
C LYS A 140 1.23 -11.78 2.15
N PHE A 141 1.24 -11.73 0.82
CA PHE A 141 1.25 -12.93 0.00
C PHE A 141 2.61 -13.63 -0.01
#